data_b1c5eb61fcf2a17220bc6e4b1f9c9897
#
_entry.id   b1c5eb61fcf2a17220bc6e4b1f9c9897
#
_cell.length_a   1.000
_cell.length_b   1.000
_cell.length_c   1.000
_cell.angle_alpha   90.00
_cell.angle_beta   90.00
_cell.angle_gamma   90.00
#
_symmetry.space_group_name_H-M   'P 1'
#
loop_
_entity.id
_entity.type
_entity.pdbx_description
1 polymer ?
#
loop_
_entity_poly.entity_id
_entity_poly.type
_entity_poly.pdbx_seq_one_letter_code
_entity_poly.pdbx_strand_id
1 'polypeptide(L)'
;MNVLGISAGQGGLLFPFRKHLLGNIEPRGVFHTPGEEQWKANFKDVPFYKGYCLQEFDEKVDIIISSPDCGASSIMRLSKVKELGKPKDNRSLNLVIEGINYYKPKIFLIENLPRL
;
A
#
# COMPACT_ATOMS: atom_id res chain seq x y z
N MET A 1 -14.73 10.70 8.90
CA MET A 1 -14.17 10.06 7.69
C MET A 1 -12.96 9.25 8.09
N ASN A 2 -12.92 7.98 7.72
CA ASN A 2 -11.83 7.07 8.06
C ASN A 2 -11.05 6.69 6.79
N VAL A 3 -9.76 6.95 6.80
CA VAL A 3 -8.85 6.70 5.68
C VAL A 3 -7.87 5.59 6.06
N LEU A 4 -7.72 4.60 5.19
CA LEU A 4 -6.76 3.51 5.37
C LEU A 4 -5.79 3.48 4.20
N GLY A 5 -4.49 3.45 4.54
CA GLY A 5 -3.45 3.16 3.57
C GLY A 5 -3.26 1.64 3.43
N ILE A 6 -3.20 1.17 2.21
CA ILE A 6 -2.83 -0.22 1.92
C ILE A 6 -1.75 -0.17 0.85
N SER A 7 -0.57 -0.70 1.15
CA SER A 7 0.59 -0.60 0.27
C SER A 7 0.87 0.85 -0.14
N ALA A 8 0.74 1.78 0.79
CA ALA A 8 0.93 3.21 0.53
C ALA A 8 2.38 3.67 0.76
N GLY A 9 3.27 2.74 1.05
CA GLY A 9 4.69 3.01 1.22
C GLY A 9 4.96 3.96 2.38
N GLN A 10 5.73 5.00 2.13
CA GLN A 10 6.12 5.99 3.12
C GLN A 10 4.99 6.97 3.47
N GLY A 11 3.87 6.88 2.79
CA GLY A 11 2.67 7.64 3.11
C GLY A 11 2.57 9.01 2.44
N GLY A 12 3.32 9.27 1.38
CA GLY A 12 3.26 10.55 0.70
C GLY A 12 1.85 10.97 0.29
N LEU A 13 1.09 10.06 -0.28
CA LEU A 13 -0.29 10.30 -0.66
C LEU A 13 -1.24 10.41 0.54
N LEU A 14 -0.86 9.89 1.68
CA LEU A 14 -1.68 9.87 2.89
C LEU A 14 -1.54 11.15 3.71
N PHE A 15 -0.49 11.91 3.50
CA PHE A 15 -0.16 13.07 4.34
C PHE A 15 -1.30 14.11 4.43
N PRO A 16 -2.02 14.43 3.33
CA PRO A 16 -3.17 15.33 3.43
C PRO A 16 -4.30 14.81 4.30
N PHE A 17 -4.37 13.50 4.52
CA PHE A 17 -5.44 12.83 5.27
C PHE A 17 -5.02 12.43 6.68
N ARG A 18 -3.88 12.89 7.17
CA ARG A 18 -3.26 12.42 8.42
C ARG A 18 -4.17 12.48 9.65
N LYS A 19 -5.11 13.42 9.68
CA LYS A 19 -6.06 13.55 10.80
C LYS A 19 -7.15 12.48 10.82
N HIS A 20 -7.35 11.81 9.70
CA HIS A 20 -8.38 10.78 9.52
C HIS A 20 -7.79 9.40 9.25
N LEU A 21 -6.47 9.30 9.34
CA LEU A 21 -5.74 8.10 8.93
C LEU A 21 -5.76 7.05 10.04
N LEU A 22 -6.29 5.87 9.72
CA LEU A 22 -6.32 4.71 10.62
C LEU A 22 -4.97 4.00 10.69
N GLY A 23 -4.25 3.96 9.59
CA GLY A 23 -2.97 3.26 9.51
C GLY A 23 -2.58 2.97 8.07
N ASN A 24 -1.48 2.25 7.91
CA ASN A 24 -1.06 1.69 6.62
C ASN A 24 -0.68 0.23 6.78
N ILE A 25 -1.22 -0.63 5.93
CA ILE A 25 -0.91 -2.06 5.90
C ILE A 25 -0.01 -2.34 4.71
N GLU A 26 1.15 -2.93 4.98
CA GLU A 26 2.09 -3.36 3.96
C GLU A 26 2.21 -4.89 3.92
N PRO A 27 2.33 -5.51 2.75
CA PRO A 27 2.56 -6.94 2.67
C PRO A 27 3.92 -7.31 3.23
N ARG A 28 4.01 -8.52 3.76
CA ARG A 28 5.27 -9.03 4.34
C ARG A 28 6.37 -9.07 3.28
N GLY A 29 7.55 -8.58 3.64
CA GLY A 29 8.76 -8.68 2.82
C GLY A 29 8.88 -7.67 1.68
N VAL A 30 7.92 -6.76 1.54
CA VAL A 30 7.95 -5.77 0.45
C VAL A 30 8.55 -4.44 0.88
N PHE A 31 8.40 -4.05 2.13
CA PHE A 31 8.80 -2.74 2.62
C PHE A 31 10.03 -2.81 3.52
N HIS A 32 10.96 -1.89 3.33
CA HIS A 32 12.24 -1.87 4.04
C HIS A 32 12.21 -0.97 5.29
N THR A 33 13.09 -1.26 6.22
CA THR A 33 13.26 -0.52 7.48
C THR A 33 13.34 1.00 7.32
N PRO A 34 14.10 1.56 6.36
CA PRO A 34 14.13 3.01 6.19
C PRO A 34 12.77 3.64 5.91
N GLY A 35 11.92 2.94 5.18
CA GLY A 35 10.57 3.43 4.92
C GLY A 35 9.69 3.46 6.15
N GLU A 36 9.82 2.47 7.04
CA GLU A 36 9.13 2.44 8.32
C GLU A 36 9.58 3.58 9.25
N GLU A 37 10.88 3.86 9.29
CA GLU A 37 11.40 4.99 10.06
C GLU A 37 10.85 6.33 9.56
N GLN A 38 10.77 6.50 8.25
CA GLN A 38 10.17 7.69 7.63
C GLN A 38 8.68 7.79 7.96
N TRP A 39 7.95 6.68 7.94
CA TRP A 39 6.56 6.65 8.37
C TRP A 39 6.42 7.13 9.80
N LYS A 40 7.18 6.58 10.73
CA LYS A 40 7.13 6.94 12.15
C LYS A 40 7.46 8.41 12.39
N ALA A 41 8.36 8.98 11.60
CA ALA A 41 8.71 10.39 11.69
C ALA A 41 7.56 11.31 11.24
N ASN A 42 6.80 10.91 10.21
CA ASN A 42 5.74 11.72 9.62
C ASN A 42 4.36 11.45 10.24
N PHE A 43 4.14 10.26 10.78
CA PHE A 43 2.85 9.81 11.31
C PHE A 43 3.03 9.17 12.69
N LYS A 44 3.41 9.98 13.68
CA LYS A 44 3.82 9.51 15.02
C LYS A 44 2.79 8.63 15.72
N ASP A 45 1.51 8.98 15.58
CA ASP A 45 0.42 8.32 16.30
C ASP A 45 -0.40 7.40 15.39
N VAL A 46 0.06 7.17 14.18
CA VAL A 46 -0.66 6.34 13.20
C VAL A 46 0.06 5.02 13.01
N PRO A 47 -0.60 3.88 13.21
CA PRO A 47 0.03 2.57 13.10
C PRO A 47 0.54 2.26 11.69
N PHE A 48 1.68 1.56 11.65
CA PHE A 48 2.24 1.00 10.43
C PHE A 48 2.38 -0.50 10.63
N TYR A 49 1.65 -1.29 9.82
CA TYR A 49 1.60 -2.73 9.94
C TYR A 49 2.37 -3.41 8.81
N LYS A 50 3.37 -4.18 9.17
CA LYS A 50 4.09 -5.05 8.25
C LYS A 50 3.45 -6.43 8.28
N GLY A 51 3.00 -6.87 7.13
CA GLY A 51 2.37 -8.15 7.03
C GLY A 51 0.86 -8.03 6.92
N TYR A 52 0.27 -9.09 6.48
CA TYR A 52 -1.12 -9.15 6.12
C TYR A 52 -2.00 -9.28 7.35
N CYS A 53 -2.79 -8.27 7.65
CA CYS A 53 -3.77 -8.32 8.72
C CYS A 53 -4.89 -7.29 8.53
N LEU A 54 -5.84 -7.59 7.64
CA LEU A 54 -6.96 -6.68 7.39
C LEU A 54 -7.88 -6.53 8.61
N GLN A 55 -7.97 -7.57 9.44
CA GLN A 55 -8.85 -7.58 10.61
C GLN A 55 -8.41 -6.66 11.75
N GLU A 56 -7.20 -6.11 11.69
CA GLU A 56 -6.73 -5.18 12.73
C GLU A 56 -7.51 -3.87 12.78
N PHE A 57 -8.20 -3.53 11.70
CA PHE A 57 -9.06 -2.35 11.65
C PHE A 57 -10.51 -2.78 11.68
N ASP A 58 -11.07 -2.77 12.90
CA ASP A 58 -12.49 -3.10 13.13
C ASP A 58 -13.40 -1.88 12.93
N GLU A 59 -12.87 -0.79 12.43
CA GLU A 59 -13.61 0.41 12.11
C GLU A 59 -14.03 0.45 10.65
N LYS A 60 -15.10 1.20 10.36
CA LYS A 60 -15.52 1.46 9.00
C LYS A 60 -14.44 2.24 8.25
N VAL A 61 -14.06 1.77 7.06
CA VAL A 61 -13.12 2.44 6.18
C VAL A 61 -13.90 3.12 5.07
N ASP A 62 -13.79 4.44 4.98
CA ASP A 62 -14.47 5.23 3.94
C ASP A 62 -13.63 5.37 2.69
N ILE A 63 -12.31 5.54 2.84
CA ILE A 63 -11.38 5.77 1.73
C ILE A 63 -10.18 4.86 1.87
N ILE A 64 -9.80 4.21 0.79
CA ILE A 64 -8.52 3.48 0.69
C ILE A 64 -7.61 4.25 -0.27
N ILE A 65 -6.38 4.52 0.16
CA ILE A 65 -5.35 5.16 -0.64
C ILE A 65 -4.15 4.23 -0.73
N SER A 66 -3.65 4.05 -1.94
CA SER A 66 -2.61 3.08 -2.21
C SER A 66 -1.64 3.54 -3.28
N SER A 67 -0.39 3.15 -3.11
CA SER A 67 0.66 3.29 -4.12
C SER A 67 1.45 1.98 -4.13
N PRO A 68 0.87 0.91 -4.68
CA PRO A 68 1.48 -0.41 -4.61
C PRO A 68 2.79 -0.45 -5.41
N ASP A 69 3.63 -1.42 -5.07
CA ASP A 69 4.94 -1.59 -5.69
C ASP A 69 4.80 -1.68 -7.21
N CYS A 70 5.48 -0.78 -7.91
CA CYS A 70 5.51 -0.73 -9.38
C CYS A 70 6.63 -1.58 -9.99
N GLY A 71 7.42 -2.26 -9.17
CA GLY A 71 8.57 -3.04 -9.64
C GLY A 71 8.21 -4.11 -10.67
N ALA A 72 7.02 -4.68 -10.58
CA ALA A 72 6.55 -5.68 -11.53
C ALA A 72 6.24 -5.11 -12.91
N SER A 73 5.93 -3.81 -13.00
CA SER A 73 5.51 -3.12 -14.24
C SER A 73 6.52 -2.08 -14.73
N SER A 74 7.63 -1.87 -14.02
CA SER A 74 8.66 -0.91 -14.42
C SER A 74 9.41 -1.38 -15.65
N ILE A 75 9.95 -0.42 -16.44
CA ILE A 75 10.75 -0.73 -17.62
C ILE A 75 11.97 -1.58 -17.26
N MET A 76 12.64 -1.25 -16.17
CA MET A 76 13.80 -2.02 -15.68
C MET A 76 13.40 -3.44 -15.32
N ARG A 77 12.26 -3.63 -14.69
CA ARG A 77 11.75 -4.96 -14.33
C ARG A 77 11.35 -5.76 -15.57
N LEU A 78 10.74 -5.11 -16.56
CA LEU A 78 10.37 -5.75 -17.83
C LEU A 78 11.61 -6.26 -18.57
N SER A 79 12.72 -5.52 -18.55
CA SER A 79 13.98 -6.01 -19.10
C SER A 79 14.46 -7.27 -18.41
N LYS A 80 14.40 -7.32 -17.08
CA LYS A 80 14.76 -8.50 -16.30
C LYS A 80 13.83 -9.68 -16.56
N VAL A 81 12.54 -9.42 -16.74
CA VAL A 81 11.55 -10.46 -17.08
C VAL A 81 11.88 -11.11 -18.41
N LYS A 82 12.29 -10.35 -19.41
CA LYS A 82 12.75 -10.90 -20.69
C LYS A 82 13.95 -11.84 -20.54
N GLU A 83 14.88 -11.51 -19.64
CA GLU A 83 16.05 -12.35 -19.35
C GLU A 83 15.67 -13.59 -18.54
N LEU A 84 14.79 -13.45 -17.53
CA LEU A 84 14.45 -14.49 -16.57
C LEU A 84 13.22 -15.31 -16.97
N GLY A 85 12.43 -14.86 -17.94
CA GLY A 85 11.24 -15.55 -18.44
C GLY A 85 10.04 -15.56 -17.50
N LYS A 86 10.04 -14.80 -16.39
CA LYS A 86 8.94 -14.78 -15.41
C LYS A 86 8.64 -13.37 -14.91
N PRO A 87 7.35 -12.93 -14.89
CA PRO A 87 6.97 -11.70 -14.20
C PRO A 87 7.08 -11.88 -12.69
N LYS A 88 7.38 -10.78 -11.99
CA LYS A 88 7.36 -10.77 -10.54
C LYS A 88 5.92 -10.74 -10.04
N ASP A 89 5.66 -11.46 -8.95
CA ASP A 89 4.39 -11.40 -8.23
C ASP A 89 4.13 -9.99 -7.68
N ASN A 90 2.89 -9.52 -7.79
CA ASN A 90 2.50 -8.19 -7.31
C ASN A 90 1.67 -8.30 -6.03
N ARG A 91 2.35 -8.65 -4.93
CA ARG A 91 1.71 -8.79 -3.60
C ARG A 91 1.09 -7.50 -3.11
N SER A 92 1.74 -6.37 -3.38
CA SER A 92 1.23 -5.05 -2.97
C SER A 92 -0.12 -4.76 -3.59
N LEU A 93 -0.26 -4.97 -4.89
CA LEU A 93 -1.53 -4.76 -5.59
C LEU A 93 -2.59 -5.75 -5.14
N ASN A 94 -2.22 -7.02 -4.97
CA ASN A 94 -3.14 -8.06 -4.51
C ASN A 94 -3.72 -7.70 -3.13
N LEU A 95 -2.90 -7.19 -2.22
CA LEU A 95 -3.36 -6.75 -0.91
C LEU A 95 -4.35 -5.58 -1.02
N VAL A 96 -4.11 -4.64 -1.92
CA VAL A 96 -5.03 -3.52 -2.18
C VAL A 96 -6.38 -4.03 -2.64
N ILE A 97 -6.40 -4.94 -3.61
CA ILE A 97 -7.64 -5.53 -4.15
C ILE A 97 -8.41 -6.26 -3.03
N GLU A 98 -7.72 -7.05 -2.22
CA GLU A 98 -8.32 -7.74 -1.08
C GLU A 98 -8.90 -6.74 -0.07
N GLY A 99 -8.18 -5.66 0.22
CA GLY A 99 -8.64 -4.61 1.12
C GLY A 99 -9.90 -3.90 0.61
N ILE A 100 -9.95 -3.59 -0.68
CA ILE A 100 -11.14 -3.00 -1.30
C ILE A 100 -12.34 -3.94 -1.18
N ASN A 101 -12.14 -5.22 -1.43
CA ASN A 101 -13.21 -6.22 -1.31
C ASN A 101 -13.65 -6.45 0.15
N TYR A 102 -12.73 -6.36 1.08
CA TYR A 102 -13.01 -6.56 2.50
C TYR A 102 -13.73 -5.37 3.14
N TYR A 103 -13.18 -4.17 2.96
CA TYR A 103 -13.71 -2.96 3.61
C TYR A 103 -14.83 -2.29 2.83
N LYS A 104 -14.93 -2.52 1.54
CA LYS A 104 -15.94 -1.89 0.66
C LYS A 104 -16.01 -0.35 0.85
N PRO A 105 -14.89 0.35 0.66
CA PRO A 105 -14.85 1.80 0.85
C PRO A 105 -15.74 2.51 -0.18
N LYS A 106 -16.14 3.73 0.14
CA LYS A 106 -16.87 4.60 -0.81
C LYS A 106 -16.00 5.06 -1.96
N ILE A 107 -14.70 5.28 -1.67
CA ILE A 107 -13.72 5.76 -2.65
C ILE A 107 -12.40 5.00 -2.44
N PHE A 108 -11.74 4.67 -3.52
CA PHE A 108 -10.35 4.23 -3.46
C PHE A 108 -9.52 4.96 -4.51
N LEU A 109 -8.28 5.27 -4.16
CA LEU A 109 -7.30 5.89 -5.01
C LEU A 109 -6.06 5.00 -5.10
N ILE A 110 -5.71 4.60 -6.30
CA ILE A 110 -4.51 3.79 -6.55
C ILE A 110 -3.62 4.54 -7.54
N GLU A 111 -2.40 4.83 -7.11
CA GLU A 111 -1.38 5.38 -7.96
C GLU A 111 -0.42 4.27 -8.39
N ASN A 112 -0.10 4.19 -9.68
CA ASN A 112 0.85 3.25 -10.22
C ASN A 112 1.26 3.63 -11.65
N LEU A 113 2.13 2.81 -12.25
CA LEU A 113 2.52 2.98 -13.65
C LEU A 113 1.38 2.58 -14.60
N PRO A 114 1.34 3.16 -15.82
CA PRO A 114 0.26 2.87 -16.79
C PRO A 114 0.15 1.41 -17.24
N ARG A 115 1.18 0.60 -17.01
CA ARG A 115 1.22 -0.81 -17.41
C ARG A 115 0.77 -1.79 -16.34
N LEU A 116 0.20 -1.27 -15.28
CA LEU A 116 -0.27 -2.11 -14.18
C LEU A 116 -1.26 -3.20 -14.63
#